data_8c58d8bbf6c5156cbea9917c21d40758
#
_entry.id   8c58d8bbf6c5156cbea9917c21d40758
#
_cell.length_a   1.000
_cell.length_b   1.000
_cell.length_c   1.000
_cell.angle_alpha   90.00
_cell.angle_beta   90.00
_cell.angle_gamma   90.00
#
_symmetry.space_group_name_H-M   'P 1'
#
loop_
_entity.id
_entity.type
_entity.pdbx_description
1 polymer ?
#
loop_
_entity_poly.entity_id
_entity_poly.type
_entity_poly.pdbx_seq_one_letter_code
_entity_poly.pdbx_strand_id
1 'polypeptide(L)'
;METEVDTKDFQQIAVIRAMAAQMGYTFNIIAVPIVRESDGLALSSRNTRLTESQRRNAPKIAKTLFKSRTFAANHSVKETIDEVISTIDAIPEMRVEYYEIVDGNTLQPTADWNDSDYIVGCITVYNGEVRLIDNIAYRRPEQ
;
A
#
# COMPACT_ATOMS: atom_id res chain seq x y z
N MET A 1 -1.66 14.90 -21.00
CA MET A 1 -0.33 14.70 -20.42
C MET A 1 -0.27 13.38 -19.66
N GLU A 2 0.77 12.62 -19.87
CA GLU A 2 0.99 11.39 -19.13
C GLU A 2 2.17 11.56 -18.19
N THR A 3 2.03 11.01 -16.96
CA THR A 3 3.09 11.03 -15.98
C THR A 3 3.26 9.61 -15.44
N GLU A 4 4.49 9.12 -15.47
CA GLU A 4 4.84 7.81 -14.93
C GLU A 4 5.32 7.98 -13.50
N VAL A 5 4.74 7.21 -12.56
CA VAL A 5 5.12 7.26 -11.16
C VAL A 5 5.16 5.85 -10.58
N ASP A 6 5.95 5.68 -9.52
CA ASP A 6 6.06 4.41 -8.81
C ASP A 6 4.76 4.14 -8.04
N THR A 7 4.21 2.92 -8.16
CA THR A 7 3.00 2.52 -7.44
C THR A 7 3.18 2.49 -5.92
N LYS A 8 4.42 2.53 -5.43
CA LYS A 8 4.70 2.68 -4.00
C LYS A 8 4.20 4.02 -3.47
N ASP A 9 4.13 5.04 -4.34
CA ASP A 9 3.66 6.37 -3.99
C ASP A 9 2.17 6.53 -4.32
N PHE A 10 1.40 5.47 -4.19
CA PHE A 10 0.01 5.40 -4.61
C PHE A 10 -0.86 6.54 -4.06
N GLN A 11 -0.69 6.91 -2.79
CA GLN A 11 -1.48 8.00 -2.20
C GLN A 11 -1.20 9.33 -2.88
N GLN A 12 0.05 9.61 -3.25
CA GLN A 12 0.40 10.80 -4.01
C GLN A 12 -0.24 10.81 -5.38
N ILE A 13 -0.25 9.67 -6.07
CA ILE A 13 -0.89 9.54 -7.38
C ILE A 13 -2.39 9.88 -7.28
N ALA A 14 -3.07 9.32 -6.28
CA ALA A 14 -4.50 9.55 -6.09
C ALA A 14 -4.79 11.02 -5.74
N VAL A 15 -3.96 11.65 -4.92
CA VAL A 15 -4.09 13.07 -4.59
C VAL A 15 -3.93 13.93 -5.84
N ILE A 16 -2.92 13.65 -6.67
CA ILE A 16 -2.69 14.38 -7.92
C ILE A 16 -3.89 14.25 -8.85
N ARG A 17 -4.46 13.06 -8.99
CA ARG A 17 -5.66 12.83 -9.81
C ARG A 17 -6.86 13.64 -9.30
N ALA A 18 -7.07 13.65 -8.00
CA ALA A 18 -8.18 14.38 -7.40
C ALA A 18 -8.01 15.88 -7.60
N MET A 19 -6.80 16.40 -7.41
CA MET A 19 -6.51 17.81 -7.65
C MET A 19 -6.70 18.19 -9.11
N ALA A 20 -6.22 17.36 -10.03
CA ALA A 20 -6.37 17.61 -11.47
C ALA A 20 -7.84 17.66 -11.87
N ALA A 21 -8.67 16.76 -11.34
CA ALA A 21 -10.10 16.73 -11.60
C ALA A 21 -10.79 18.01 -11.09
N GLN A 22 -10.44 18.47 -9.88
CA GLN A 22 -10.99 19.71 -9.31
C GLN A 22 -10.60 20.95 -10.12
N MET A 23 -9.40 20.96 -10.66
CA MET A 23 -8.87 22.09 -11.41
C MET A 23 -9.27 22.08 -12.89
N GLY A 24 -9.94 21.01 -13.33
CA GLY A 24 -10.36 20.87 -14.73
C GLY A 24 -9.24 20.46 -15.67
N TYR A 25 -8.09 20.06 -15.16
CA TYR A 25 -7.01 19.56 -15.99
C TYR A 25 -7.28 18.13 -16.42
N THR A 26 -6.84 17.81 -17.65
CA THR A 26 -6.92 16.46 -18.19
C THR A 26 -5.51 15.95 -18.45
N PHE A 27 -5.11 14.92 -17.74
CA PHE A 27 -3.87 14.19 -18.03
C PHE A 27 -3.97 12.77 -17.49
N ASN A 28 -3.20 11.89 -18.11
CA ASN A 28 -3.13 10.49 -17.72
C ASN A 28 -1.94 10.27 -16.80
N ILE A 29 -2.17 9.51 -15.74
CA ILE A 29 -1.10 9.09 -14.83
C ILE A 29 -0.92 7.59 -15.01
N ILE A 30 0.28 7.20 -15.42
CA ILE A 30 0.64 5.80 -15.59
C ILE A 30 1.44 5.37 -14.37
N ALA A 31 0.85 4.49 -13.56
CA ALA A 31 1.54 3.93 -12.41
C ALA A 31 2.44 2.78 -12.86
N VAL A 32 3.73 2.84 -12.52
CA VAL A 32 4.64 1.73 -12.79
C VAL A 32 4.56 0.73 -11.63
N PRO A 33 4.70 -0.58 -11.92
CA PRO A 33 4.71 -1.58 -10.86
C PRO A 33 5.81 -1.30 -9.85
N ILE A 34 5.55 -1.60 -8.58
CA ILE A 34 6.58 -1.54 -7.54
C ILE A 34 7.71 -2.49 -7.90
N VAL A 35 8.92 -1.95 -7.91
CA VAL A 35 10.13 -2.75 -8.04
C VAL A 35 10.42 -3.31 -6.65
N ARG A 36 10.62 -4.63 -6.57
CA ARG A 36 10.88 -5.31 -5.31
C ARG A 36 12.21 -6.02 -5.34
N GLU A 37 12.84 -6.14 -4.16
CA GLU A 37 13.99 -7.00 -4.01
C GLU A 37 13.54 -8.47 -4.05
N SER A 38 14.48 -9.39 -4.21
CA SER A 38 14.17 -10.82 -4.42
C SER A 38 13.31 -11.43 -3.30
N ASP A 39 13.35 -10.87 -2.10
CA ASP A 39 12.58 -11.33 -0.95
C ASP A 39 11.23 -10.62 -0.79
N GLY A 40 10.84 -9.78 -1.76
CA GLY A 40 9.56 -9.09 -1.78
C GLY A 40 9.57 -7.68 -1.19
N LEU A 41 10.64 -7.27 -0.52
CA LEU A 41 10.70 -5.92 0.05
C LEU A 41 10.63 -4.87 -1.06
N ALA A 42 9.75 -3.88 -0.91
CA ALA A 42 9.65 -2.77 -1.85
C ALA A 42 10.99 -2.04 -1.93
N LEU A 43 11.51 -1.86 -3.14
CA LEU A 43 12.81 -1.23 -3.34
C LEU A 43 12.77 0.24 -2.94
N SER A 44 13.71 0.65 -2.07
CA SER A 44 13.81 2.01 -1.59
C SER A 44 15.25 2.27 -1.13
N SER A 45 15.72 3.51 -1.32
CA SER A 45 17.01 3.91 -0.77
C SER A 45 17.04 3.83 0.76
N ARG A 46 15.87 3.90 1.41
CA ARG A 46 15.76 3.78 2.86
C ARG A 46 16.13 2.39 3.37
N ASN A 47 16.08 1.37 2.51
CA ASN A 47 16.42 0.00 2.91
C ASN A 47 17.86 -0.13 3.40
N THR A 48 18.76 0.72 2.92
CA THR A 48 20.18 0.71 3.33
C THR A 48 20.36 1.24 4.76
N ARG A 49 19.34 1.88 5.32
CA ARG A 49 19.37 2.42 6.70
C ARG A 49 18.95 1.40 7.74
N LEU A 50 18.45 0.24 7.31
CA LEU A 50 18.01 -0.81 8.21
C LEU A 50 19.21 -1.56 8.78
N THR A 51 19.11 -1.94 10.06
CA THR A 51 20.08 -2.86 10.66
C THR A 51 19.88 -4.24 10.03
N GLU A 52 20.80 -5.16 10.27
CA GLU A 52 20.72 -6.53 9.74
C GLU A 52 19.41 -7.22 10.18
N SER A 53 19.05 -7.13 11.45
CA SER A 53 17.81 -7.73 11.94
C SER A 53 16.57 -7.05 11.39
N GLN A 54 16.58 -5.72 11.29
CA GLN A 54 15.48 -4.95 10.69
C GLN A 54 15.30 -5.32 9.22
N ARG A 55 16.40 -5.42 8.48
CA ARG A 55 16.36 -5.80 7.06
C ARG A 55 15.80 -7.22 6.88
N ARG A 56 16.15 -8.12 7.78
CA ARG A 56 15.67 -9.51 7.75
C ARG A 56 14.16 -9.59 7.96
N ASN A 57 13.61 -8.73 8.81
CA ASN A 57 12.18 -8.68 9.11
C ASN A 57 11.37 -7.84 8.11
N ALA A 58 12.00 -6.88 7.42
CA ALA A 58 11.31 -5.95 6.53
C ALA A 58 10.44 -6.62 5.45
N PRO A 59 10.85 -7.74 4.81
CA PRO A 59 10.01 -8.41 3.82
C PRO A 59 8.69 -8.95 4.37
N LYS A 60 8.56 -9.08 5.68
CA LYS A 60 7.33 -9.54 6.29
C LYS A 60 6.17 -8.58 6.07
N ILE A 61 6.45 -7.30 5.78
CA ILE A 61 5.42 -6.33 5.41
C ILE A 61 4.73 -6.77 4.12
N ALA A 62 5.49 -6.97 3.05
CA ALA A 62 4.94 -7.43 1.77
C ALA A 62 4.25 -8.78 1.90
N LYS A 63 4.84 -9.69 2.65
CA LYS A 63 4.28 -11.03 2.88
C LYS A 63 2.92 -10.93 3.57
N THR A 64 2.79 -10.06 4.57
CA THR A 64 1.53 -9.84 5.28
C THR A 64 0.48 -9.26 4.33
N LEU A 65 0.87 -8.30 3.49
CA LEU A 65 -0.05 -7.70 2.51
C LEU A 65 -0.54 -8.75 1.50
N PHE A 66 0.35 -9.58 0.97
CA PHE A 66 -0.05 -10.63 0.03
C PHE A 66 -1.00 -11.64 0.67
N LYS A 67 -0.73 -12.05 1.91
CA LYS A 67 -1.60 -12.97 2.65
C LYS A 67 -2.97 -12.35 2.94
N SER A 68 -3.03 -11.04 3.15
CA SER A 68 -4.28 -10.35 3.44
C SER A 68 -5.28 -10.42 2.29
N ARG A 69 -4.82 -10.63 1.06
CA ARG A 69 -5.70 -10.81 -0.09
C ARG A 69 -6.53 -12.08 0.04
N THR A 70 -5.93 -13.16 0.52
CA THR A 70 -6.64 -14.41 0.79
C THR A 70 -7.59 -14.25 1.99
N PHE A 71 -7.13 -13.58 3.03
CA PHE A 71 -7.95 -13.30 4.21
C PHE A 71 -9.19 -12.48 3.84
N ALA A 72 -9.02 -11.47 2.98
CA ALA A 72 -10.10 -10.58 2.53
C ALA A 72 -11.22 -11.30 1.79
N ALA A 73 -10.94 -12.46 1.21
CA ALA A 73 -11.96 -13.23 0.48
C ALA A 73 -13.12 -13.68 1.39
N ASN A 74 -12.85 -13.83 2.69
CA ASN A 74 -13.83 -14.34 3.67
C ASN A 74 -14.08 -13.38 4.84
N HIS A 75 -13.55 -12.16 4.78
CA HIS A 75 -13.62 -11.20 5.88
C HIS A 75 -13.94 -9.81 5.38
N SER A 76 -14.43 -8.96 6.28
CA SER A 76 -14.76 -7.58 5.94
C SER A 76 -13.49 -6.73 5.73
N VAL A 77 -13.69 -5.53 5.17
CA VAL A 77 -12.61 -4.54 5.04
C VAL A 77 -12.01 -4.23 6.41
N LYS A 78 -12.85 -3.97 7.41
CA LYS A 78 -12.38 -3.66 8.77
C LYS A 78 -11.59 -4.81 9.38
N GLU A 79 -12.08 -6.03 9.23
CA GLU A 79 -11.39 -7.22 9.74
C GLU A 79 -10.02 -7.38 9.09
N THR A 80 -9.94 -7.11 7.79
CA THR A 80 -8.69 -7.20 7.05
C THR A 80 -7.68 -6.14 7.52
N ILE A 81 -8.14 -4.92 7.76
CA ILE A 81 -7.29 -3.85 8.30
C ILE A 81 -6.73 -4.27 9.66
N ASP A 82 -7.60 -4.74 10.56
CA ASP A 82 -7.20 -5.14 11.90
C ASP A 82 -6.19 -6.30 11.87
N GLU A 83 -6.39 -7.26 10.99
CA GLU A 83 -5.50 -8.42 10.83
C GLU A 83 -4.11 -7.98 10.36
N VAL A 84 -4.04 -7.10 9.37
CA VAL A 84 -2.75 -6.61 8.85
C VAL A 84 -2.00 -5.84 9.94
N ILE A 85 -2.68 -4.93 10.62
CA ILE A 85 -2.06 -4.11 11.67
C ILE A 85 -1.54 -4.99 12.81
N SER A 86 -2.36 -5.91 13.31
CA SER A 86 -1.96 -6.76 14.43
C SER A 86 -0.81 -7.70 14.06
N THR A 87 -0.80 -8.22 12.83
CA THR A 87 0.26 -9.10 12.37
C THR A 87 1.60 -8.38 12.31
N ILE A 88 1.62 -7.16 11.76
CA ILE A 88 2.85 -6.39 11.60
C ILE A 88 3.31 -5.82 12.95
N ASP A 89 2.39 -5.32 13.77
CA ASP A 89 2.74 -4.79 15.10
C ASP A 89 3.34 -5.86 16.03
N ALA A 90 3.09 -7.13 15.76
CA ALA A 90 3.68 -8.23 16.53
C ALA A 90 5.13 -8.53 16.13
N ILE A 91 5.63 -7.96 15.03
CA ILE A 91 7.01 -8.16 14.59
C ILE A 91 7.93 -7.23 15.38
N PRO A 92 9.06 -7.75 15.94
CA PRO A 92 9.97 -6.91 16.72
C PRO A 92 10.42 -5.67 15.96
N GLU A 93 10.44 -4.53 16.66
CA GLU A 93 10.84 -3.21 16.16
C GLU A 93 9.89 -2.60 15.12
N MET A 94 8.82 -3.30 14.72
CA MET A 94 7.86 -2.78 13.76
C MET A 94 6.66 -2.15 14.44
N ARG A 95 6.21 -1.03 13.88
CA ARG A 95 5.00 -0.33 14.32
C ARG A 95 4.30 0.23 13.10
N VAL A 96 3.05 -0.18 12.89
CA VAL A 96 2.25 0.38 11.81
C VAL A 96 1.88 1.82 12.17
N GLU A 97 2.26 2.77 11.33
CA GLU A 97 1.82 4.16 11.47
C GLU A 97 0.37 4.28 11.04
N TYR A 98 0.05 3.71 9.88
CA TYR A 98 -1.34 3.56 9.43
C TYR A 98 -1.45 2.45 8.40
N TYR A 99 -2.64 1.90 8.28
CA TYR A 99 -3.04 1.06 7.17
C TYR A 99 -4.46 1.43 6.78
N GLU A 100 -4.65 1.87 5.55
CA GLU A 100 -5.94 2.28 5.02
C GLU A 100 -6.28 1.46 3.79
N ILE A 101 -7.56 1.06 3.68
CA ILE A 101 -8.08 0.42 2.48
C ILE A 101 -9.03 1.42 1.84
N VAL A 102 -8.70 1.84 0.63
CA VAL A 102 -9.33 2.98 -0.02
C VAL A 102 -9.77 2.64 -1.45
N ASP A 103 -10.69 3.45 -1.96
CA ASP A 103 -11.02 3.48 -3.39
C ASP A 103 -9.81 4.01 -4.15
N GLY A 104 -9.35 3.26 -5.15
CA GLY A 104 -8.15 3.62 -5.91
C GLY A 104 -8.32 4.84 -6.79
N ASN A 105 -9.54 5.29 -7.03
CA ASN A 105 -9.82 6.46 -7.87
C ASN A 105 -9.97 7.74 -7.05
N THR A 106 -10.52 7.66 -5.84
CA THR A 106 -10.90 8.84 -5.05
C THR A 106 -10.06 9.00 -3.79
N LEU A 107 -9.34 7.97 -3.36
CA LEU A 107 -8.61 7.92 -2.10
C LEU A 107 -9.52 7.94 -0.86
N GLN A 108 -10.82 7.80 -1.05
CA GLN A 108 -11.76 7.75 0.07
C GLN A 108 -11.76 6.38 0.72
N PRO A 109 -11.88 6.29 2.05
CA PRO A 109 -11.96 4.99 2.71
C PRO A 109 -13.10 4.14 2.17
N THR A 110 -12.84 2.85 2.01
CA THR A 110 -13.81 1.88 1.54
C THR A 110 -14.35 1.10 2.75
N ALA A 111 -15.66 1.06 2.90
CA ALA A 111 -16.29 0.31 4.00
C ALA A 111 -16.62 -1.13 3.60
N ASP A 112 -16.83 -1.38 2.31
CA ASP A 112 -17.22 -2.69 1.78
C ASP A 112 -16.44 -2.97 0.49
N TRP A 113 -16.15 -4.26 0.25
CA TRP A 113 -15.42 -4.67 -0.97
C TRP A 113 -16.18 -4.36 -2.25
N ASN A 114 -17.49 -4.15 -2.18
CA ASN A 114 -18.33 -3.83 -3.34
C ASN A 114 -18.48 -2.32 -3.59
N ASP A 115 -17.86 -1.48 -2.76
CA ASP A 115 -17.98 -0.02 -2.91
C ASP A 115 -17.27 0.52 -4.15
N SER A 116 -16.32 -0.21 -4.69
CA SER A 116 -15.57 0.21 -5.86
C SER A 116 -15.02 -1.00 -6.61
N ASP A 117 -14.74 -0.82 -7.89
CA ASP A 117 -14.03 -1.83 -8.69
C ASP A 117 -12.51 -1.70 -8.59
N TYR A 118 -12.03 -0.68 -7.87
CA TYR A 118 -10.60 -0.47 -7.65
C TYR A 118 -10.35 -0.16 -6.17
N ILE A 119 -9.83 -1.14 -5.45
CA ILE A 119 -9.63 -1.07 -3.99
C ILE A 119 -8.18 -1.40 -3.67
N VAL A 120 -7.53 -0.51 -2.92
CA VAL A 120 -6.10 -0.61 -2.62
C VAL A 120 -5.86 -0.42 -1.12
N GLY A 121 -4.97 -1.24 -0.57
CA GLY A 121 -4.45 -1.04 0.78
C GLY A 121 -3.14 -0.28 0.73
N CYS A 122 -3.01 0.76 1.54
CA CYS A 122 -1.81 1.59 1.63
C CYS A 122 -1.29 1.56 3.05
N ILE A 123 -0.02 1.18 3.23
CA ILE A 123 0.56 1.01 4.55
C ILE A 123 1.82 1.86 4.72
N THR A 124 2.00 2.37 5.92
CA THR A 124 3.26 2.95 6.37
C THR A 124 3.63 2.29 7.69
N VAL A 125 4.87 1.78 7.74
CA VAL A 125 5.39 1.04 8.89
C VAL A 125 6.72 1.65 9.31
N TYR A 126 6.89 1.88 10.61
CA TYR A 126 8.21 2.14 11.16
C TYR A 126 8.88 0.82 11.49
N ASN A 127 10.09 0.63 10.99
CA ASN A 127 10.96 -0.49 11.36
C ASN A 127 12.17 0.14 12.06
N GLY A 128 12.16 0.14 13.40
CA GLY A 128 13.02 1.00 14.15
C GLY A 128 12.68 2.47 13.84
N GLU A 129 13.63 3.25 13.37
CA GLU A 129 13.42 4.64 12.98
C GLU A 129 13.17 4.82 11.48
N VAL A 130 13.25 3.75 10.71
CA VAL A 130 13.11 3.80 9.25
C VAL A 130 11.65 3.63 8.85
N ARG A 131 11.13 4.59 8.12
CA ARG A 131 9.75 4.60 7.63
C ARG A 131 9.68 3.86 6.29
N LEU A 132 8.91 2.79 6.23
CA LEU A 132 8.74 1.96 5.05
C LEU A 132 7.30 2.08 4.55
N ILE A 133 7.13 2.14 3.22
CA ILE A 133 5.85 2.33 2.56
C ILE A 133 5.62 1.17 1.59
N ASP A 134 4.39 0.67 1.53
CA ASP A 134 4.00 -0.33 0.54
C ASP A 134 2.50 -0.20 0.23
N ASN A 135 2.05 -0.91 -0.79
CA ASN A 135 0.62 -0.98 -1.10
C ASN A 135 0.29 -2.34 -1.74
N ILE A 136 -1.01 -2.66 -1.75
CA ILE A 136 -1.52 -3.90 -2.32
C ILE A 136 -2.90 -3.63 -2.94
N ALA A 137 -3.15 -4.18 -4.11
CA ALA A 137 -4.47 -4.09 -4.73
C ALA A 137 -5.31 -5.30 -4.31
N TYR A 138 -6.47 -5.04 -3.71
CA TYR A 138 -7.44 -6.07 -3.38
C TYR A 138 -8.39 -6.30 -4.55
N ARG A 139 -8.69 -5.26 -5.28
CA ARG A 139 -9.61 -5.30 -6.41
C ARG A 139 -9.11 -4.32 -7.46
N ARG A 140 -9.10 -4.75 -8.73
CA ARG A 140 -8.70 -3.91 -9.86
C ARG A 140 -9.80 -3.86 -10.89
N PRO A 141 -9.98 -2.73 -11.59
CA PRO A 141 -10.92 -2.69 -12.70
C PRO A 141 -10.46 -3.64 -13.80
N GLU A 142 -11.41 -4.22 -14.51
CA GLU A 142 -11.09 -5.05 -15.66
C GLU A 142 -10.51 -4.20 -16.79
N GLN A 143 -9.52 -4.77 -17.46
CA GLN A 143 -8.88 -4.11 -18.58
C GLN A 143 -9.39 -4.66 -19.90
#